data_fdc11a7db8e80788b1d684c58102398f
#
_entry.id   fdc11a7db8e80788b1d684c58102398f
#
_cell.length_a   1.000
_cell.length_b   1.000
_cell.length_c   1.000
_cell.angle_alpha   90.00
_cell.angle_beta   90.00
_cell.angle_gamma   90.00
#
_symmetry.space_group_name_H-M   'P 1'
#
loop_
_entity.id
_entity.type
_entity.pdbx_description
1 polymer ?
#
loop_
_entity_poly.entity_id
_entity_poly.type
_entity_poly.pdbx_seq_one_letter_code
_entity_poly.pdbx_strand_id
1 'polypeptide(L)'
;MIRRTKDYILENKMINNHSTVLVALSGGADSVCLLLLLNEIKRQCADELDFALEAVHVEHGIRGAESREDARFASDLCERLNIPCHVHSVDVPQYAKSHGLGLEEAARILRYEAFEKEVARILRYEAFEEEAGRYPCETADASDQKQGNSRQAVVAVAHHMDCLLYTSPSPRDTR
;
A
#
# COMPACT_ATOMS: atom_id res chain seq x y z
N MET A 1 -20.16 2.09 9.99
CA MET A 1 -18.75 2.44 9.75
C MET A 1 -18.39 2.25 8.27
N ILE A 2 -18.46 1.06 7.70
CA ILE A 2 -18.09 0.73 6.31
C ILE A 2 -18.69 1.71 5.28
N ARG A 3 -20.02 1.88 5.24
CA ARG A 3 -20.68 2.80 4.30
C ARG A 3 -20.14 4.24 4.41
N ARG A 4 -20.05 4.78 5.62
CA ARG A 4 -19.55 6.16 5.83
C ARG A 4 -18.12 6.34 5.34
N THR A 5 -17.24 5.34 5.58
CA THR A 5 -15.86 5.39 5.10
C THR A 5 -15.80 5.25 3.58
N LYS A 6 -16.61 4.34 2.98
CA LYS A 6 -16.72 4.24 1.53
C LYS A 6 -17.17 5.56 0.91
N ASP A 7 -18.26 6.14 1.41
CA ASP A 7 -18.80 7.40 0.90
C ASP A 7 -17.74 8.51 0.97
N TYR A 8 -17.02 8.61 2.10
CA TYR A 8 -15.93 9.57 2.26
C TYR A 8 -14.78 9.34 1.26
N ILE A 9 -14.39 8.08 1.00
CA ILE A 9 -13.38 7.74 -0.01
C ILE A 9 -13.81 8.19 -1.39
N LEU A 10 -15.06 7.93 -1.77
CA LEU A 10 -15.62 8.31 -3.07
C LEU A 10 -15.77 9.81 -3.23
N GLU A 11 -16.33 10.51 -2.24
CA GLU A 11 -16.51 11.96 -2.24
C GLU A 11 -15.18 12.73 -2.38
N ASN A 12 -14.13 12.21 -1.72
CA ASN A 12 -12.81 12.82 -1.75
C ASN A 12 -11.88 12.24 -2.83
N LYS A 13 -12.37 11.31 -3.66
CA LYS A 13 -11.59 10.67 -4.73
C LYS A 13 -10.25 10.11 -4.25
N MET A 14 -10.25 9.49 -3.05
CA MET A 14 -9.03 8.97 -2.42
C MET A 14 -8.53 7.69 -3.08
N ILE A 15 -9.43 6.87 -3.58
CA ILE A 15 -9.16 5.61 -4.28
C ILE A 15 -10.00 5.63 -5.56
N ASN A 16 -9.36 5.41 -6.69
CA ASN A 16 -10.04 5.26 -7.98
C ASN A 16 -10.30 3.78 -8.29
N ASN A 17 -11.26 3.51 -9.15
CA ASN A 17 -11.48 2.15 -9.65
C ASN A 17 -10.23 1.62 -10.36
N HIS A 18 -9.96 0.34 -10.16
CA HIS A 18 -8.78 -0.37 -10.68
C HIS A 18 -7.43 0.11 -10.12
N SER A 19 -7.44 0.89 -9.02
CA SER A 19 -6.22 1.23 -8.29
C SER A 19 -5.73 0.06 -7.45
N THR A 20 -4.45 0.06 -7.09
CA THR A 20 -3.90 -0.80 -6.05
C THR A 20 -3.69 0.01 -4.77
N VAL A 21 -4.33 -0.39 -3.68
CA VAL A 21 -4.16 0.22 -2.36
C VAL A 21 -3.17 -0.59 -1.54
N LEU A 22 -2.05 0.03 -1.19
CA LEU A 22 -1.00 -0.54 -0.36
C LEU A 22 -1.17 -0.06 1.08
N VAL A 23 -1.55 -0.94 2.00
CA VAL A 23 -1.73 -0.63 3.42
C VAL A 23 -0.42 -0.77 4.18
N ALA A 24 0.04 0.29 4.81
CA ALA A 24 1.17 0.26 5.73
C ALA A 24 0.75 -0.41 7.05
N LEU A 25 1.07 -1.69 7.20
CA LEU A 25 0.67 -2.54 8.32
C LEU A 25 1.78 -2.58 9.37
N SER A 26 1.66 -1.80 10.43
CA SER A 26 2.65 -1.77 11.53
C SER A 26 2.48 -2.88 12.56
N GLY A 27 1.38 -3.63 12.52
CA GLY A 27 0.98 -4.59 13.55
C GLY A 27 0.17 -3.98 14.70
N GLY A 28 0.12 -2.66 14.83
CA GLY A 28 -0.71 -1.96 15.81
C GLY A 28 -2.20 -1.97 15.44
N ALA A 29 -3.06 -1.76 16.46
CA ALA A 29 -4.52 -1.86 16.32
C ALA A 29 -5.09 -0.98 15.20
N ASP A 30 -4.58 0.25 15.03
CA ASP A 30 -5.09 1.18 14.03
C ASP A 30 -4.79 0.72 12.60
N SER A 31 -3.57 0.21 12.34
CA SER A 31 -3.19 -0.30 11.02
C SER A 31 -3.94 -1.59 10.68
N VAL A 32 -4.16 -2.46 11.65
CA VAL A 32 -4.98 -3.65 11.52
C VAL A 32 -6.44 -3.27 11.23
N CYS A 33 -6.99 -2.32 11.96
CA CYS A 33 -8.35 -1.82 11.74
C CYS A 33 -8.51 -1.24 10.33
N LEU A 34 -7.54 -0.46 9.87
CA LEU A 34 -7.54 0.09 8.50
C LEU A 34 -7.54 -1.01 7.45
N LEU A 35 -6.67 -2.02 7.59
CA LEU A 35 -6.60 -3.15 6.68
C LEU A 35 -7.94 -3.91 6.61
N LEU A 36 -8.51 -4.24 7.76
CA LEU A 36 -9.79 -4.95 7.85
C LEU A 36 -10.94 -4.13 7.25
N LEU A 37 -10.96 -2.83 7.51
CA LEU A 37 -11.97 -1.93 6.98
C LEU A 37 -11.92 -1.83 5.45
N LEU A 38 -10.73 -1.66 4.88
CA LEU A 38 -10.54 -1.61 3.43
C LEU A 38 -10.86 -2.96 2.77
N ASN A 39 -10.47 -4.08 3.41
CA ASN A 39 -10.82 -5.41 2.92
C ASN A 39 -12.34 -5.64 2.90
N GLU A 40 -13.04 -5.15 3.92
CA GLU A 40 -14.50 -5.28 3.98
C GLU A 40 -15.21 -4.35 2.97
N ILE A 41 -14.69 -3.14 2.74
CA ILE A 41 -15.17 -2.25 1.66
C ILE A 41 -14.98 -2.92 0.31
N LYS A 42 -13.81 -3.50 0.02
CA LYS A 42 -13.54 -4.25 -1.21
C LYS A 42 -14.54 -5.39 -1.42
N ARG A 43 -14.86 -6.15 -0.36
CA ARG A 43 -15.80 -7.28 -0.45
C ARG A 43 -17.25 -6.86 -0.66
N GLN A 44 -17.70 -5.80 0.03
CA GLN A 44 -19.12 -5.41 0.04
C GLN A 44 -19.50 -4.41 -1.03
N CYS A 45 -18.54 -3.68 -1.58
CA CYS A 45 -18.80 -2.54 -2.45
C CYS A 45 -18.03 -2.64 -3.79
N ALA A 46 -17.69 -3.85 -4.24
CA ALA A 46 -16.95 -4.08 -5.48
C ALA A 46 -17.63 -3.47 -6.72
N ASP A 47 -18.95 -3.42 -6.74
CA ASP A 47 -19.73 -2.84 -7.83
C ASP A 47 -19.58 -1.29 -7.93
N GLU A 48 -19.28 -0.63 -6.80
CA GLU A 48 -19.15 0.82 -6.71
C GLU A 48 -17.68 1.29 -6.66
N LEU A 49 -16.82 0.48 -6.05
CA LEU A 49 -15.41 0.78 -5.86
C LEU A 49 -14.57 -0.50 -5.95
N ASP A 50 -14.00 -0.72 -7.13
CA ASP A 50 -13.13 -1.86 -7.41
C ASP A 50 -11.66 -1.46 -7.29
N PHE A 51 -10.92 -2.10 -6.37
CA PHE A 51 -9.48 -1.88 -6.17
C PHE A 51 -8.78 -3.14 -5.70
N ALA A 52 -7.51 -3.27 -6.04
CA ALA A 52 -6.65 -4.28 -5.45
C ALA A 52 -6.17 -3.83 -4.05
N LEU A 53 -6.00 -4.77 -3.12
CA LEU A 53 -5.53 -4.50 -1.77
C LEU A 53 -4.29 -5.32 -1.48
N GLU A 54 -3.20 -4.67 -1.11
CA GLU A 54 -1.95 -5.27 -0.67
C GLU A 54 -1.51 -4.64 0.66
N ALA A 55 -0.62 -5.30 1.39
CA ALA A 55 -0.06 -4.79 2.63
C ALA A 55 1.46 -4.74 2.56
N VAL A 56 2.06 -3.75 3.23
CA VAL A 56 3.50 -3.67 3.45
C VAL A 56 3.81 -3.52 4.94
N HIS A 57 4.69 -4.38 5.45
CA HIS A 57 5.23 -4.31 6.79
C HIS A 57 6.71 -3.97 6.76
N VAL A 58 7.14 -3.01 7.59
CA VAL A 58 8.56 -2.64 7.70
C VAL A 58 9.06 -3.04 9.08
N GLU A 59 9.92 -4.06 9.12
CA GLU A 59 10.62 -4.51 10.31
C GLU A 59 11.85 -3.62 10.53
N HIS A 60 11.84 -2.84 11.62
CA HIS A 60 12.87 -1.83 11.87
C HIS A 60 14.15 -2.35 12.54
N GLY A 61 14.21 -3.61 12.96
CA GLY A 61 15.37 -4.21 13.60
C GLY A 61 15.73 -3.65 14.99
N ILE A 62 14.92 -2.73 15.55
CA ILE A 62 15.22 -2.01 16.79
C ILE A 62 15.01 -2.92 18.02
N ARG A 63 13.95 -3.72 18.02
CA ARG A 63 13.49 -4.54 19.16
C ARG A 63 13.86 -6.02 19.05
N GLY A 64 14.67 -6.41 18.09
CA GLY A 64 15.13 -7.77 17.92
C GLY A 64 14.02 -8.81 17.75
N ALA A 65 13.74 -9.61 18.82
CA ALA A 65 12.74 -10.68 18.74
C ALA A 65 11.29 -10.15 18.54
N GLU A 66 10.93 -9.08 19.22
CA GLU A 66 9.59 -8.47 19.13
C GLU A 66 9.29 -7.97 17.69
N SER A 67 10.27 -7.36 17.02
CA SER A 67 10.09 -6.92 15.64
C SER A 67 9.80 -8.08 14.69
N ARG A 68 10.40 -9.25 14.92
CA ARG A 68 10.14 -10.47 14.14
C ARG A 68 8.75 -11.06 14.43
N GLU A 69 8.26 -10.92 15.66
CA GLU A 69 6.91 -11.35 16.04
C GLU A 69 5.86 -10.46 15.36
N ASP A 70 6.07 -9.15 15.35
CA ASP A 70 5.20 -8.20 14.63
C ASP A 70 5.15 -8.52 13.12
N ALA A 71 6.30 -8.82 12.49
CA ALA A 71 6.37 -9.19 11.08
C ALA A 71 5.63 -10.51 10.80
N ARG A 72 5.76 -11.51 11.67
CA ARG A 72 5.01 -12.77 11.56
C ARG A 72 3.52 -12.53 11.73
N PHE A 73 3.10 -11.77 12.73
CA PHE A 73 1.71 -11.42 12.93
C PHE A 73 1.11 -10.74 11.70
N ALA A 74 1.82 -9.78 11.10
CA ALA A 74 1.37 -9.09 9.90
C ALA A 74 1.21 -10.07 8.72
N SER A 75 2.18 -10.96 8.51
CA SER A 75 2.13 -11.98 7.45
C SER A 75 0.98 -12.96 7.66
N ASP A 76 0.84 -13.52 8.87
CA ASP A 76 -0.21 -14.48 9.22
C ASP A 76 -1.62 -13.88 9.09
N LEU A 77 -1.77 -12.60 9.46
CA LEU A 77 -3.03 -11.88 9.30
C LEU A 77 -3.40 -11.74 7.82
N CYS A 78 -2.44 -11.30 7.01
CA CYS A 78 -2.65 -11.10 5.57
C CYS A 78 -2.91 -12.44 4.86
N GLU A 79 -2.21 -13.51 5.20
CA GLU A 79 -2.46 -14.86 4.67
C GLU A 79 -3.90 -15.30 4.95
N ARG A 80 -4.38 -15.15 6.19
CA ARG A 80 -5.77 -15.49 6.56
C ARG A 80 -6.81 -14.67 5.80
N LEU A 81 -6.48 -13.44 5.42
CA LEU A 81 -7.34 -12.55 4.65
C LEU A 81 -7.19 -12.70 3.13
N ASN A 82 -6.25 -13.54 2.69
CA ASN A 82 -5.86 -13.69 1.28
C ASN A 82 -5.44 -12.35 0.65
N ILE A 83 -4.63 -11.57 1.40
CA ILE A 83 -4.08 -10.28 0.97
C ILE A 83 -2.57 -10.45 0.80
N PRO A 84 -1.98 -10.08 -0.35
CA PRO A 84 -0.52 -10.06 -0.51
C PRO A 84 0.14 -9.17 0.54
N CYS A 85 1.19 -9.68 1.20
CA CYS A 85 1.93 -8.96 2.22
C CYS A 85 3.43 -8.93 1.90
N HIS A 86 4.01 -7.74 1.85
CA HIS A 86 5.42 -7.51 1.56
C HIS A 86 6.13 -7.07 2.84
N VAL A 87 7.08 -7.88 3.30
CA VAL A 87 7.86 -7.59 4.51
C VAL A 87 9.24 -7.08 4.12
N HIS A 88 9.57 -5.87 4.57
CA HIS A 88 10.89 -5.26 4.40
C HIS A 88 11.60 -5.19 5.73
N SER A 89 12.73 -5.89 5.85
CA SER A 89 13.62 -5.78 7.01
C SER A 89 14.65 -4.69 6.77
N VAL A 90 14.74 -3.72 7.69
CA VAL A 90 15.66 -2.59 7.63
C VAL A 90 16.46 -2.47 8.92
N ASP A 91 17.74 -2.12 8.82
CA ASP A 91 18.61 -1.88 9.99
C ASP A 91 18.63 -0.41 10.34
N VAL A 92 17.62 0.02 11.11
CA VAL A 92 17.51 1.42 11.57
C VAL A 92 18.69 1.86 12.41
N PRO A 93 19.22 1.08 13.38
CA PRO A 93 20.39 1.46 14.16
C PRO A 93 21.63 1.74 13.31
N GLN A 94 21.91 0.88 12.33
CA GLN A 94 23.05 1.06 11.44
C GLN A 94 22.87 2.29 10.55
N TYR A 95 21.68 2.49 10.00
CA TYR A 95 21.36 3.64 9.16
C TYR A 95 21.48 4.95 9.93
N ALA A 96 20.91 5.02 11.13
CA ALA A 96 20.98 6.18 12.01
C ALA A 96 22.44 6.57 12.32
N LYS A 97 23.28 5.56 12.68
CA LYS A 97 24.70 5.76 12.99
C LYS A 97 25.48 6.26 11.78
N SER A 98 25.26 5.71 10.60
CA SER A 98 26.00 6.07 9.37
C SER A 98 25.65 7.46 8.85
N HIS A 99 24.45 7.96 9.13
CA HIS A 99 23.97 9.26 8.66
C HIS A 99 23.91 10.34 9.75
N GLY A 100 24.27 10.00 10.98
CA GLY A 100 24.23 10.95 12.11
C GLY A 100 22.82 11.38 12.50
N LEU A 101 21.82 10.48 12.31
CA LEU A 101 20.40 10.74 12.55
C LEU A 101 19.91 10.15 13.87
N GLY A 102 18.79 10.66 14.37
CA GLY A 102 18.05 10.00 15.44
C GLY A 102 17.38 8.70 14.94
N LEU A 103 17.15 7.73 15.85
CA LEU A 103 16.52 6.46 15.49
C LEU A 103 15.11 6.62 14.88
N GLU A 104 14.33 7.57 15.39
CA GLU A 104 12.98 7.83 14.91
C GLU A 104 12.99 8.40 13.49
N GLU A 105 13.86 9.35 13.21
CA GLU A 105 14.04 9.94 11.89
C GLU A 105 14.55 8.90 10.89
N ALA A 106 15.55 8.11 11.25
CA ALA A 106 16.06 7.01 10.43
C ALA A 106 14.97 5.98 10.13
N ALA A 107 14.18 5.59 11.14
CA ALA A 107 13.05 4.67 10.96
C ALA A 107 11.98 5.22 10.02
N ARG A 108 11.73 6.52 10.10
CA ARG A 108 10.80 7.21 9.21
C ARG A 108 11.29 7.19 7.77
N ILE A 109 12.55 7.58 7.51
CA ILE A 109 13.14 7.58 6.17
C ILE A 109 13.06 6.18 5.55
N LEU A 110 13.57 5.16 6.24
CA LEU A 110 13.60 3.79 5.74
C LEU A 110 12.19 3.22 5.49
N ARG A 111 11.20 3.64 6.27
CA ARG A 111 9.80 3.26 6.05
C ARG A 111 9.27 3.83 4.74
N TYR A 112 9.52 5.10 4.46
CA TYR A 112 9.07 5.70 3.20
C TYR A 112 9.80 5.13 2.00
N GLU A 113 11.10 4.85 2.09
CA GLU A 113 11.84 4.16 1.03
C GLU A 113 11.25 2.76 0.73
N ALA A 114 10.81 2.03 1.77
CA ALA A 114 10.13 0.75 1.57
C ALA A 114 8.80 0.92 0.84
N PHE A 115 8.01 1.93 1.19
CA PHE A 115 6.75 2.23 0.51
C PHE A 115 6.97 2.61 -0.96
N GLU A 116 7.95 3.46 -1.24
CA GLU A 116 8.30 3.85 -2.61
C GLU A 116 8.74 2.66 -3.46
N LYS A 117 9.51 1.71 -2.89
CA LYS A 117 9.91 0.47 -3.57
C LYS A 117 8.69 -0.38 -3.94
N GLU A 118 7.73 -0.51 -3.04
CA GLU A 118 6.52 -1.29 -3.32
C GLU A 118 5.61 -0.60 -4.32
N VAL A 119 5.42 0.71 -4.22
CA VAL A 119 4.68 1.49 -5.22
C VAL A 119 5.32 1.34 -6.60
N ALA A 120 6.65 1.45 -6.69
CA ALA A 120 7.37 1.27 -7.96
C ALA A 120 7.25 -0.18 -8.50
N ARG A 121 7.17 -1.19 -7.60
CA ARG A 121 6.89 -2.58 -7.99
C ARG A 121 5.50 -2.71 -8.60
N ILE A 122 4.47 -2.22 -7.90
CA ILE A 122 3.07 -2.26 -8.34
C ILE A 122 2.95 -1.61 -9.73
N LEU A 123 3.44 -0.39 -9.90
CA LEU A 123 3.35 0.35 -11.15
C LEU A 123 4.09 -0.35 -12.31
N ARG A 124 5.20 -1.04 -12.04
CA ARG A 124 5.90 -1.83 -13.06
C ARG A 124 5.09 -3.06 -13.50
N TYR A 125 4.48 -3.78 -12.56
CA TYR A 125 3.64 -4.93 -12.91
C TYR A 125 2.44 -4.51 -13.75
N GLU A 126 1.80 -3.39 -13.39
CA GLU A 126 0.69 -2.83 -14.15
C GLU A 126 1.11 -2.43 -15.58
N ALA A 127 2.29 -1.83 -15.74
CA ALA A 127 2.83 -1.49 -17.06
C ALA A 127 3.11 -2.75 -17.90
N PHE A 128 3.63 -3.84 -17.29
CA PHE A 128 3.84 -5.11 -17.98
C PHE A 128 2.52 -5.77 -18.41
N GLU A 129 1.49 -5.72 -17.57
CA GLU A 129 0.16 -6.25 -17.93
C GLU A 129 -0.47 -5.47 -19.09
N GLU A 130 -0.33 -4.14 -19.10
CA GLU A 130 -0.79 -3.30 -20.21
C GLU A 130 -0.04 -3.61 -21.50
N GLU A 131 1.27 -3.83 -21.46
CA GLU A 131 2.05 -4.24 -22.63
C GLU A 131 1.71 -5.66 -23.09
N ALA A 132 1.57 -6.61 -22.17
CA ALA A 132 1.18 -7.99 -22.50
C ALA A 132 -0.23 -8.06 -23.12
N GLY A 133 -1.15 -7.20 -22.67
CA GLY A 133 -2.49 -7.07 -23.24
C GLY A 133 -2.52 -6.45 -24.66
N ARG A 134 -1.43 -5.81 -25.11
CA ARG A 134 -1.30 -5.28 -26.47
C ARG A 134 -0.90 -6.34 -27.52
N TYR A 135 -0.44 -7.53 -27.10
CA TYR A 135 -0.18 -8.66 -27.99
C TYR A 135 -1.34 -9.66 -27.89
N PRO A 136 -2.37 -9.57 -28.74
CA PRO A 136 -3.47 -10.51 -28.69
C PRO A 136 -2.95 -11.88 -29.08
N CYS A 137 -3.13 -12.85 -28.19
CA CYS A 137 -3.15 -14.25 -28.62
C CYS A 137 -4.34 -14.40 -29.59
N GLU A 138 -4.10 -14.95 -30.78
CA GLU A 138 -5.03 -14.98 -31.92
C GLU A 138 -6.37 -15.73 -31.69
N THR A 139 -6.84 -15.86 -30.47
CA THR A 139 -8.06 -16.63 -30.11
C THR A 139 -9.01 -15.93 -29.14
N ALA A 140 -9.04 -14.62 -29.06
CA ALA A 140 -10.02 -13.91 -28.20
C ALA A 140 -10.78 -12.84 -29.00
N ASP A 141 -12.11 -12.95 -29.01
CA ASP A 141 -13.04 -12.00 -29.63
C ASP A 141 -12.82 -10.57 -29.15
N ALA A 142 -12.59 -9.68 -30.11
CA ALA A 142 -12.35 -8.26 -29.91
C ALA A 142 -13.66 -7.51 -29.56
N SER A 143 -14.01 -7.40 -28.29
CA SER A 143 -15.11 -6.52 -27.86
C SER A 143 -14.92 -5.84 -26.51
N ASP A 144 -13.68 -5.62 -26.04
CA ASP A 144 -13.46 -4.77 -24.85
C ASP A 144 -12.30 -3.80 -25.12
N GLN A 145 -12.63 -2.65 -25.70
CA GLN A 145 -11.71 -1.51 -25.77
C GLN A 145 -11.59 -0.94 -24.35
N LYS A 146 -10.63 -1.44 -23.58
CA LYS A 146 -10.22 -0.82 -22.33
C LYS A 146 -9.64 0.55 -22.64
N GLN A 147 -10.41 1.60 -22.34
CA GLN A 147 -9.92 2.96 -22.25
C GLN A 147 -8.73 2.96 -21.30
N GLY A 148 -7.59 3.50 -21.76
CA GLY A 148 -6.36 3.63 -20.98
C GLY A 148 -6.57 4.49 -19.74
N ASN A 149 -7.03 3.88 -18.66
CA ASN A 149 -7.11 4.50 -17.35
C ASN A 149 -5.76 4.22 -16.66
N SER A 150 -4.93 5.25 -16.53
CA SER A 150 -3.68 5.17 -15.78
C SER A 150 -3.99 4.63 -14.39
N ARG A 151 -3.62 3.37 -14.14
CA ARG A 151 -3.80 2.74 -12.84
C ARG A 151 -2.98 3.51 -11.81
N GLN A 152 -3.51 3.67 -10.61
CA GLN A 152 -2.91 4.46 -9.55
C GLN A 152 -2.58 3.56 -8.36
N ALA A 153 -1.35 3.66 -7.84
CA ALA A 153 -1.00 3.07 -6.55
C ALA A 153 -1.20 4.10 -5.43
N VAL A 154 -1.94 3.73 -4.40
CA VAL A 154 -2.27 4.58 -3.25
C VAL A 154 -1.72 3.94 -1.97
N VAL A 155 -0.95 4.68 -1.19
CA VAL A 155 -0.48 4.21 0.12
C VAL A 155 -1.45 4.68 1.21
N ALA A 156 -2.04 3.73 1.92
CA ALA A 156 -2.92 3.98 3.06
C ALA A 156 -2.18 3.74 4.38
N VAL A 157 -2.13 4.77 5.23
CA VAL A 157 -1.42 4.73 6.51
C VAL A 157 -2.38 5.11 7.63
N ALA A 158 -2.47 4.26 8.67
CA ALA A 158 -3.18 4.59 9.90
C ALA A 158 -2.22 5.32 10.86
N HIS A 159 -2.34 6.65 10.93
CA HIS A 159 -1.57 7.48 11.84
C HIS A 159 -2.50 8.33 12.69
N HIS A 160 -2.08 8.68 13.92
CA HIS A 160 -2.75 9.70 14.71
C HIS A 160 -2.74 11.06 13.99
N MET A 161 -3.76 11.89 14.24
CA MET A 161 -4.00 13.17 13.56
C MET A 161 -2.77 14.11 13.53
N ASP A 162 -1.84 13.98 14.46
CA ASP A 162 -0.60 14.78 14.50
C ASP A 162 0.43 14.35 13.45
N CYS A 163 0.20 13.26 12.72
CA CYS A 163 1.07 12.72 11.67
C CYS A 163 0.45 12.81 10.25
N LEU A 164 -0.67 13.51 10.10
CA LEU A 164 -1.47 13.61 8.88
C LEU A 164 -0.92 14.65 7.89
N LEU A 165 0.32 14.55 7.44
CA LEU A 165 0.75 15.31 6.28
C LEU A 165 1.74 14.50 5.44
N TYR A 166 1.26 13.46 4.76
CA TYR A 166 1.93 12.98 3.55
C TYR A 166 0.90 12.41 2.57
N THR A 167 0.30 13.30 1.80
CA THR A 167 -0.04 12.98 0.42
C THR A 167 1.30 12.91 -0.31
N SER A 168 1.52 11.83 -1.07
CA SER A 168 2.67 11.73 -1.99
C SER A 168 2.73 13.04 -2.79
N PRO A 169 3.87 13.78 -2.80
CA PRO A 169 3.95 14.99 -3.61
C PRO A 169 3.76 14.58 -5.06
N SER A 170 2.79 15.19 -5.70
CA SER A 170 2.63 15.11 -7.14
C SER A 170 3.97 15.54 -7.79
N PRO A 171 4.42 14.92 -8.90
CA PRO A 171 5.62 15.35 -9.62
C PRO A 171 5.59 16.82 -10.08
N ARG A 172 4.50 17.56 -9.82
CA ARG A 172 4.29 18.97 -10.16
C ARG A 172 4.70 19.94 -9.05
N ASP A 173 5.01 19.46 -7.84
CA ASP A 173 5.33 20.33 -6.69
C ASP A 173 6.83 20.54 -6.46
N THR A 174 7.67 20.06 -7.37
CA THR A 174 9.10 20.41 -7.41
C THR A 174 9.33 21.59 -8.36
N ARG A 175 9.16 22.80 -7.85
CA ARG A 175 9.76 24.02 -8.38
C ARG A 175 10.43 24.80 -7.26
#